data_bef0f4a01a4e2bf81952e53c82612a31
#
_entry.id   bef0f4a01a4e2bf81952e53c82612a31
#
_cell.length_a   1.000
_cell.length_b   1.000
_cell.length_c   1.000
_cell.angle_alpha   90.00
_cell.angle_beta   90.00
_cell.angle_gamma   90.00
#
_symmetry.space_group_name_H-M   'P 1'
#
loop_
_entity.id
_entity.type
_entity.pdbx_description
1 polymer ?
#
loop_
_entity_poly.entity_id
_entity_poly.type
_entity_poly.pdbx_seq_one_letter_code
_entity_poly.pdbx_strand_id
1 'polypeptide(L)'
;MGLTALVILLGAAGMLSFEPAREVAGGFTSYGHALWWTAMLVTSIGSDFWPATTEGRVLALLLSIYGLAVFGYITASFASFFVGRDASEPNAPVAGSADLARLADEVRELRLELGRSR
;
A
#
# COMPACT_ATOMS: atom_id res chain seq x y z
N MET A 1 6.85 1.34 -9.13
CA MET A 1 5.93 0.93 -10.23
C MET A 1 6.44 -0.27 -11.04
N GLY A 2 7.73 -0.33 -11.42
CA GLY A 2 8.26 -1.46 -12.21
C GLY A 2 8.14 -2.83 -11.53
N LEU A 3 8.40 -2.91 -10.22
CA LEU A 3 8.29 -4.16 -9.47
C LEU A 3 6.85 -4.70 -9.46
N THR A 4 5.85 -3.86 -9.26
CA THR A 4 4.44 -4.27 -9.26
C THR A 4 4.01 -4.79 -10.64
N ALA A 5 4.42 -4.11 -11.72
CA ALA A 5 4.18 -4.60 -13.07
C ALA A 5 4.83 -5.97 -13.31
N LEU A 6 6.07 -6.15 -12.86
CA LEU A 6 6.78 -7.42 -12.97
C LEU A 6 6.06 -8.54 -12.19
N VAL A 7 5.61 -8.26 -10.97
CA VAL A 7 4.87 -9.23 -10.13
C VAL A 7 3.54 -9.63 -10.81
N ILE A 8 2.82 -8.67 -11.39
CA ILE A 8 1.57 -8.96 -12.12
C ILE A 8 1.85 -9.83 -13.36
N LEU A 9 2.88 -9.50 -14.15
CA LEU A 9 3.24 -10.27 -15.33
C LEU A 9 3.65 -11.71 -14.99
N LEU A 10 4.52 -11.88 -13.99
CA LEU A 10 4.96 -13.21 -13.56
C LEU A 10 3.84 -13.99 -12.87
N GLY A 11 3.03 -13.32 -12.06
CA GLY A 11 1.86 -13.91 -11.43
C GLY A 11 0.83 -14.43 -12.43
N ALA A 12 0.57 -13.65 -13.49
CA ALA A 12 -0.33 -14.06 -14.57
C ALA A 12 0.21 -15.28 -15.34
N ALA A 13 1.52 -15.34 -15.60
CA ALA A 13 2.14 -16.49 -16.23
C ALA A 13 2.04 -17.76 -15.35
N GLY A 14 2.27 -17.61 -14.04
CA GLY A 14 2.11 -18.69 -13.07
C GLY A 14 0.65 -19.17 -12.98
N MET A 15 -0.31 -18.27 -12.89
CA MET A 15 -1.73 -18.62 -12.85
C MET A 15 -2.20 -19.32 -14.11
N LEU A 16 -1.78 -18.88 -15.28
CA LEU A 16 -2.08 -19.57 -16.55
C LEU A 16 -1.48 -20.98 -16.58
N SER A 17 -0.31 -21.17 -15.98
CA SER A 17 0.37 -22.47 -15.92
C SER A 17 -0.32 -23.46 -14.95
N PHE A 18 -0.82 -22.96 -13.81
CA PHE A 18 -1.42 -23.79 -12.77
C PHE A 18 -2.93 -24.03 -12.98
N GLU A 19 -3.60 -23.09 -13.64
CA GLU A 19 -5.05 -23.08 -13.83
C GLU A 19 -5.44 -22.96 -15.32
N PRO A 20 -4.89 -23.77 -16.24
CA PRO A 20 -5.25 -23.68 -17.65
C PRO A 20 -6.67 -24.22 -17.88
N ALA A 21 -7.48 -23.54 -18.70
CA ALA A 21 -8.87 -23.93 -18.99
C ALA A 21 -9.04 -25.32 -19.59
N ARG A 22 -7.98 -25.90 -20.17
CA ARG A 22 -7.97 -27.28 -20.70
C ARG A 22 -7.91 -28.36 -19.61
N GLU A 23 -7.45 -28.01 -18.42
CA GLU A 23 -7.26 -28.94 -17.29
C GLU A 23 -8.15 -28.60 -16.09
N VAL A 24 -8.56 -27.33 -15.96
CA VAL A 24 -9.34 -26.83 -14.86
C VAL A 24 -10.62 -26.19 -15.39
N ALA A 25 -11.77 -26.64 -14.90
CA ALA A 25 -13.06 -26.04 -15.28
C ALA A 25 -13.13 -24.57 -14.84
N GLY A 26 -13.34 -23.69 -15.82
CA GLY A 26 -13.34 -22.23 -15.58
C GLY A 26 -11.96 -21.58 -15.56
N GLY A 27 -10.88 -22.35 -15.77
CA GLY A 27 -9.50 -21.85 -15.76
C GLY A 27 -9.20 -20.85 -16.89
N PHE A 28 -7.96 -20.39 -16.95
CA PHE A 28 -7.54 -19.33 -17.87
C PHE A 28 -7.40 -19.82 -19.31
N THR A 29 -8.09 -19.17 -20.23
CA THR A 29 -8.06 -19.47 -21.67
C THR A 29 -6.89 -18.81 -22.39
N SER A 30 -6.35 -17.73 -21.85
CA SER A 30 -5.27 -16.94 -22.44
C SER A 30 -4.47 -16.20 -21.37
N TYR A 31 -3.25 -15.80 -21.75
CA TYR A 31 -2.42 -14.96 -20.88
C TYR A 31 -3.09 -13.61 -20.54
N GLY A 32 -3.78 -13.00 -21.50
CA GLY A 32 -4.52 -11.75 -21.28
C GLY A 32 -5.63 -11.91 -20.22
N HIS A 33 -6.31 -13.05 -20.18
CA HIS A 33 -7.31 -13.38 -19.18
C HIS A 33 -6.65 -13.53 -17.79
N ALA A 34 -5.57 -14.30 -17.69
CA ALA A 34 -4.81 -14.44 -16.45
C ALA A 34 -4.19 -13.11 -15.97
N LEU A 35 -3.72 -12.28 -16.91
CA LEU A 35 -3.16 -10.96 -16.62
C LEU A 35 -4.22 -10.03 -16.01
N TRP A 36 -5.39 -9.98 -16.65
CA TRP A 36 -6.52 -9.20 -16.13
C TRP A 36 -6.90 -9.64 -14.73
N TRP A 37 -7.08 -10.94 -14.53
CA TRP A 37 -7.44 -11.52 -13.24
C TRP A 37 -6.39 -11.19 -12.16
N THR A 38 -5.11 -11.36 -12.47
CA THR A 38 -4.01 -11.06 -11.54
C THR A 38 -3.97 -9.58 -11.18
N ALA A 39 -4.20 -8.68 -12.14
CA ALA A 39 -4.28 -7.25 -11.90
C ALA A 39 -5.46 -6.90 -10.97
N MET A 40 -6.64 -7.49 -11.20
CA MET A 40 -7.81 -7.30 -10.36
C MET A 40 -7.58 -7.82 -8.93
N LEU A 41 -6.88 -8.95 -8.78
CA LEU A 41 -6.52 -9.51 -7.48
C LEU A 41 -5.55 -8.59 -6.71
N VAL A 42 -4.48 -8.14 -7.36
CA VAL A 42 -3.46 -7.26 -6.73
C VAL A 42 -4.04 -5.89 -6.37
N THR A 43 -5.02 -5.38 -7.11
CA THR A 43 -5.74 -4.14 -6.78
C THR A 43 -6.82 -4.32 -5.70
N SER A 44 -6.96 -5.52 -5.15
CA SER A 44 -7.96 -5.86 -4.11
C SER A 44 -9.42 -5.72 -4.57
N ILE A 45 -9.68 -5.62 -5.89
CA ILE A 45 -11.04 -5.62 -6.44
C ILE A 45 -11.62 -7.02 -6.41
N GLY A 46 -10.75 -8.03 -6.62
CA GLY A 46 -11.14 -9.42 -6.67
C GLY A 46 -11.71 -9.85 -8.02
N SER A 47 -12.16 -11.08 -8.09
CA SER A 47 -12.76 -11.71 -9.27
C SER A 47 -13.64 -12.88 -8.84
N ASP A 48 -14.55 -13.26 -9.70
CA ASP A 48 -15.45 -14.41 -9.56
C ASP A 48 -14.76 -15.76 -9.84
N PHE A 49 -13.55 -15.76 -10.37
CA PHE A 49 -12.75 -16.97 -10.55
C PHE A 49 -11.95 -17.30 -9.28
N TRP A 50 -12.12 -18.55 -8.82
CA TRP A 50 -11.38 -19.09 -7.69
C TRP A 50 -10.46 -20.24 -8.14
N PRO A 51 -9.15 -20.18 -7.82
CA PRO A 51 -8.22 -21.24 -8.18
C PRO A 51 -8.66 -22.60 -7.63
N ALA A 52 -8.63 -23.62 -8.48
CA ALA A 52 -9.00 -24.98 -8.12
C ALA A 52 -7.80 -25.80 -7.63
N THR A 53 -6.61 -25.55 -8.18
CA THR A 53 -5.38 -26.25 -7.82
C THR A 53 -4.77 -25.72 -6.52
N THR A 54 -3.99 -26.53 -5.83
CA THR A 54 -3.26 -26.11 -4.62
C THR A 54 -2.23 -25.06 -4.94
N GLU A 55 -1.50 -25.23 -6.04
CA GLU A 55 -0.47 -24.32 -6.53
C GLU A 55 -1.06 -22.96 -6.91
N GLY A 56 -2.19 -22.97 -7.62
CA GLY A 56 -2.94 -21.76 -7.97
C GLY A 56 -3.43 -21.02 -6.73
N ARG A 57 -3.94 -21.72 -5.73
CA ARG A 57 -4.38 -21.11 -4.45
C ARG A 57 -3.24 -20.48 -3.66
N VAL A 58 -2.09 -21.16 -3.58
CA VAL A 58 -0.90 -20.61 -2.91
C VAL A 58 -0.40 -19.37 -3.62
N LEU A 59 -0.31 -19.42 -4.95
CA LEU A 59 0.10 -18.25 -5.75
C LEU A 59 -0.88 -17.10 -5.60
N ALA A 60 -2.18 -17.36 -5.66
CA ALA A 60 -3.21 -16.34 -5.46
C ALA A 60 -3.12 -15.68 -4.08
N LEU A 61 -2.87 -16.48 -3.02
CA LEU A 61 -2.68 -15.96 -1.67
C LEU A 61 -1.46 -15.05 -1.59
N LEU A 62 -0.32 -15.44 -2.16
CA LEU A 62 0.90 -14.62 -2.19
C LEU A 62 0.68 -13.31 -2.95
N LEU A 63 0.00 -13.35 -4.10
CA LEU A 63 -0.36 -12.17 -4.88
C LEU A 63 -1.30 -11.24 -4.10
N SER A 64 -2.25 -11.78 -3.35
CA SER A 64 -3.17 -11.01 -2.51
C SER A 64 -2.45 -10.31 -1.35
N ILE A 65 -1.54 -11.01 -0.66
CA ILE A 65 -0.73 -10.42 0.41
C ILE A 65 0.17 -9.30 -0.15
N TYR A 66 0.79 -9.53 -1.30
CA TYR A 66 1.58 -8.52 -1.98
C TYR A 66 0.74 -7.29 -2.35
N GLY A 67 -0.44 -7.50 -2.95
CA GLY A 67 -1.36 -6.43 -3.33
C GLY A 67 -1.78 -5.59 -2.12
N LEU A 68 -2.14 -6.23 -1.02
CA LEU A 68 -2.51 -5.57 0.23
C LEU A 68 -1.36 -4.72 0.80
N ALA A 69 -0.13 -5.25 0.77
CA ALA A 69 1.06 -4.53 1.23
C ALA A 69 1.35 -3.29 0.37
N VAL A 70 1.27 -3.42 -0.97
CA VAL A 70 1.46 -2.30 -1.91
C VAL A 70 0.39 -1.24 -1.72
N PHE A 71 -0.88 -1.64 -1.60
CA PHE A 71 -1.99 -0.72 -1.37
C PHE A 71 -1.83 0.04 -0.05
N GLY A 72 -1.47 -0.66 1.04
CA GLY A 72 -1.19 -0.05 2.33
C GLY A 72 -0.02 0.93 2.28
N TYR A 73 1.05 0.59 1.57
CA TYR A 73 2.20 1.49 1.36
C TYR A 73 1.81 2.77 0.60
N ILE A 74 1.04 2.63 -0.48
CA ILE A 74 0.56 3.78 -1.26
C ILE A 74 -0.32 4.69 -0.39
N THR A 75 -1.26 4.11 0.35
CA THR A 75 -2.15 4.85 1.24
C THR A 75 -1.38 5.58 2.33
N ALA A 76 -0.41 4.93 2.98
CA ALA A 76 0.44 5.56 3.98
C ALA A 76 1.30 6.69 3.40
N SER A 77 1.79 6.53 2.17
CA SER A 77 2.57 7.56 1.47
C SER A 77 1.71 8.80 1.18
N PHE A 78 0.48 8.62 0.73
CA PHE A 78 -0.46 9.73 0.55
C PHE A 78 -0.79 10.42 1.88
N ALA A 79 -1.11 9.65 2.92
CA ALA A 79 -1.39 10.19 4.24
C ALA A 79 -0.22 11.03 4.77
N SER A 80 1.01 10.53 4.66
CA SER A 80 2.22 11.25 5.07
C SER A 80 2.43 12.53 4.27
N PHE A 81 2.14 12.51 2.96
CA PHE A 81 2.24 13.70 2.10
C PHE A 81 1.25 14.80 2.53
N PHE A 82 -0.01 14.43 2.79
CA PHE A 82 -1.04 15.39 3.21
C PHE A 82 -0.75 15.93 4.60
N VAL A 83 -0.39 15.09 5.57
CA VAL A 83 -0.02 15.52 6.91
C VAL A 83 1.19 16.46 6.89
N GLY A 84 2.21 16.14 6.10
CA GLY A 84 3.38 17.00 5.95
C GLY A 84 3.07 18.35 5.31
N ARG A 85 2.14 18.40 4.36
CA ARG A 85 1.67 19.63 3.74
C ARG A 85 0.84 20.48 4.71
N ASP A 86 -0.11 19.85 5.40
CA ASP A 86 -0.96 20.56 6.37
C ASP A 86 -0.13 21.12 7.53
N ALA A 87 0.87 20.38 8.03
CA ALA A 87 1.78 20.84 9.07
C ALA A 87 2.67 22.04 8.65
N SER A 88 2.72 22.37 7.37
CA SER A 88 3.48 23.52 6.85
C SER A 88 2.64 24.81 6.75
N GLU A 89 1.33 24.74 6.97
CA GLU A 89 0.44 25.90 6.93
C GLU A 89 0.35 26.57 8.32
N PRO A 90 0.36 27.93 8.38
CA PRO A 90 0.37 28.68 9.68
C PRO A 90 -0.85 28.42 10.58
N ASN A 91 -1.95 27.89 10.04
CA ASN A 91 -3.20 27.61 10.76
C ASN A 91 -3.60 26.13 10.68
N ALA A 92 -2.63 25.24 10.48
CA ALA A 92 -2.91 23.82 10.34
C ALA A 92 -3.46 23.21 11.62
N PRO A 93 -4.43 22.27 11.55
CA PRO A 93 -4.92 21.55 12.71
C PRO A 93 -3.90 20.55 13.28
N VAL A 94 -2.78 20.35 12.59
CA VAL A 94 -1.67 19.48 13.00
C VAL A 94 -0.46 20.33 13.29
N ALA A 95 0.08 20.26 14.53
CA ALA A 95 1.27 20.98 14.92
C ALA A 95 2.47 20.59 14.05
N GLY A 96 3.02 21.56 13.34
CA GLY A 96 4.22 21.40 12.52
C GLY A 96 5.50 21.50 13.34
N SER A 97 6.62 21.18 12.73
CA SER A 97 7.95 21.33 13.35
C SER A 97 8.25 22.76 13.80
N ALA A 98 7.69 23.77 13.11
CA ALA A 98 7.79 25.17 13.50
C ALA A 98 7.05 25.49 14.80
N ASP A 99 5.87 24.91 15.01
CA ASP A 99 5.09 25.10 16.25
C ASP A 99 5.76 24.43 17.43
N LEU A 100 6.36 23.26 17.22
CA LEU A 100 7.16 22.57 18.23
C LEU A 100 8.40 23.37 18.63
N ALA A 101 9.06 24.00 17.66
CA ALA A 101 10.20 24.89 17.93
C ALA A 101 9.78 26.12 18.74
N ARG A 102 8.66 26.77 18.40
CA ARG A 102 8.11 27.92 19.18
C ARG A 102 7.77 27.52 20.60
N LEU A 103 7.08 26.40 20.79
CA LEU A 103 6.76 25.85 22.12
C LEU A 103 8.03 25.55 22.94
N ALA A 104 9.06 25.00 22.30
CA ALA A 104 10.33 24.74 22.96
C ALA A 104 11.03 26.04 23.41
N ASP A 105 10.95 27.10 22.62
CA ASP A 105 11.51 28.42 22.95
C ASP A 105 10.70 29.07 24.08
N GLU A 106 9.38 29.05 24.03
CA GLU A 106 8.52 29.57 25.12
C GLU A 106 8.77 28.85 26.45
N VAL A 107 8.90 27.53 26.44
CA VAL A 107 9.24 26.74 27.63
C VAL A 107 10.63 27.12 28.16
N ARG A 108 11.58 27.41 27.28
CA ARG A 108 12.93 27.82 27.65
C ARG A 108 12.93 29.20 28.32
N GLU A 109 12.18 30.16 27.80
CA GLU A 109 12.01 31.50 28.37
C GLU A 109 11.36 31.42 29.76
N LEU A 110 10.26 30.67 29.91
CA LEU A 110 9.61 30.45 31.18
C LEU A 110 10.55 29.85 32.23
N ARG A 111 11.40 28.90 31.86
CA ARG A 111 12.42 28.32 32.74
C ARG A 111 13.44 29.34 33.19
N LEU A 112 13.86 30.24 32.32
CA LEU A 112 14.81 31.31 32.64
C LEU A 112 14.19 32.35 33.58
N GLU A 113 12.92 32.70 33.37
CA GLU A 113 12.20 33.61 34.26
C GLU A 113 12.00 33.04 35.67
N LEU A 114 11.58 31.77 35.79
CA LEU A 114 11.46 31.07 37.05
C LEU A 114 12.80 30.90 37.78
N GLY A 115 13.90 30.73 37.06
CA GLY A 115 15.24 30.67 37.61
C GLY A 115 15.74 32.03 38.13
N ARG A 116 15.23 33.13 37.56
CA ARG A 116 15.60 34.49 37.95
C ARG A 116 14.79 35.04 39.14
N SER A 117 13.60 34.46 39.37
CA SER A 117 12.71 34.85 40.50
C SER A 117 12.99 34.11 41.79
N ARG A 118 13.97 33.23 41.82
CA ARG A 118 14.49 32.55 43.02
C ARG A 118 15.79 33.16 43.48
#